data_a3e8ed3dc5d626c88085e16360fe52ae
#
_entry.id   a3e8ed3dc5d626c88085e16360fe52ae
#
_cell.length_a   1.000
_cell.length_b   1.000
_cell.length_c   1.000
_cell.angle_alpha   90.00
_cell.angle_beta   90.00
_cell.angle_gamma   90.00
#
_symmetry.space_group_name_H-M   'P 1'
#
loop_
_entity.id
_entity.type
_entity.pdbx_description
1 polymer ?
#
loop_
_entity_poly.entity_id
_entity_poly.type
_entity_poly.pdbx_seq_one_letter_code
_entity_poly.pdbx_strand_id
1 'polypeptide(L)'
;MAPTTGSQNTKTEVRNTKQRRAVKATIENLEDFISAQDLHALMARSGESVSLATTYRILQSLSEQGEVDVLKTEDGEAIYRKCSVEHHHHHLLCRNCGAAEELEVPDLESWAQQIGEKFGYAEINHVIEVSGICAACQKKLAS
;
A
#
# COMPACT_ATOMS: atom_id res chain seq x y z
N MET A 1 -29.53 4.69 -29.47
CA MET A 1 -29.17 3.28 -29.58
C MET A 1 -28.19 2.89 -28.52
N ALA A 2 -28.61 2.12 -27.55
CA ALA A 2 -27.71 1.61 -26.52
C ALA A 2 -26.93 0.40 -27.04
N PRO A 3 -25.62 0.38 -26.95
CA PRO A 3 -24.84 -0.79 -27.33
C PRO A 3 -25.09 -1.93 -26.35
N THR A 4 -25.41 -3.09 -26.90
CA THR A 4 -25.60 -4.31 -26.11
C THR A 4 -24.24 -4.89 -25.71
N THR A 5 -23.61 -4.37 -24.69
CA THR A 5 -22.32 -4.88 -24.23
C THR A 5 -22.42 -5.64 -22.91
N GLY A 6 -23.62 -6.13 -22.57
CA GLY A 6 -23.88 -6.67 -21.24
C GLY A 6 -23.26 -8.00 -20.89
N SER A 7 -23.00 -8.91 -21.86
CA SER A 7 -22.63 -10.29 -21.50
C SER A 7 -21.13 -10.55 -21.36
N GLN A 8 -20.28 -9.73 -21.97
CA GLN A 8 -18.83 -9.88 -21.86
C GLN A 8 -18.26 -9.16 -20.64
N ASN A 9 -18.90 -8.07 -20.21
CA ASN A 9 -18.48 -7.31 -19.04
C ASN A 9 -18.70 -8.06 -17.72
N THR A 10 -19.77 -8.84 -17.60
CA THR A 10 -20.08 -9.53 -16.35
C THR A 10 -19.08 -10.62 -16.00
N LYS A 11 -18.56 -11.38 -16.97
CA LYS A 11 -17.53 -12.40 -16.71
C LYS A 11 -16.20 -11.79 -16.32
N THR A 12 -15.83 -10.68 -16.95
CA THR A 12 -14.61 -9.94 -16.63
C THR A 12 -14.70 -9.30 -15.25
N GLU A 13 -15.85 -8.73 -14.90
CA GLU A 13 -16.09 -8.15 -13.56
C GLU A 13 -16.04 -9.20 -12.46
N VAL A 14 -16.67 -10.36 -12.65
CA VAL A 14 -16.63 -11.46 -11.67
C VAL A 14 -15.21 -11.96 -11.48
N ARG A 15 -14.46 -12.12 -12.56
CA ARG A 15 -13.06 -12.54 -12.52
C ARG A 15 -12.20 -11.52 -11.81
N ASN A 16 -12.36 -10.22 -12.11
CA ASN A 16 -11.65 -9.14 -11.45
C ASN A 16 -11.97 -9.08 -9.97
N THR A 17 -13.24 -9.28 -9.59
CA THR A 17 -13.66 -9.31 -8.19
C THR A 17 -13.00 -10.47 -7.43
N LYS A 18 -12.94 -11.65 -8.04
CA LYS A 18 -12.30 -12.82 -7.44
C LYS A 18 -10.80 -12.60 -7.25
N GLN A 19 -10.13 -12.06 -8.26
CA GLN A 19 -8.70 -11.74 -8.20
C GLN A 19 -8.41 -10.66 -7.16
N ARG A 20 -9.25 -9.63 -7.11
CA ARG A 20 -9.15 -8.56 -6.11
C ARG A 20 -9.28 -9.12 -4.69
N ARG A 21 -10.21 -10.03 -4.45
CA ARG A 21 -10.37 -10.69 -3.15
C ARG A 21 -9.14 -11.50 -2.78
N ALA A 22 -8.55 -12.21 -3.74
CA ALA A 22 -7.33 -13.01 -3.50
C ALA A 22 -6.16 -12.12 -3.09
N VAL A 23 -5.93 -11.02 -3.80
CA VAL A 23 -4.88 -10.05 -3.49
C VAL A 23 -5.13 -9.45 -2.09
N LYS A 24 -6.34 -8.99 -1.86
CA LYS A 24 -6.72 -8.37 -0.58
C LYS A 24 -6.56 -9.34 0.60
N ALA A 25 -7.05 -10.57 0.46
CA ALA A 25 -6.94 -11.58 1.51
C ALA A 25 -5.49 -11.92 1.81
N THR A 26 -4.64 -12.00 0.80
CA THR A 26 -3.22 -12.31 0.98
C THR A 26 -2.50 -11.18 1.70
N ILE A 27 -2.73 -9.94 1.31
CA ILE A 27 -2.06 -8.80 1.94
C ILE A 27 -2.56 -8.55 3.37
N GLU A 28 -3.82 -8.88 3.66
CA GLU A 28 -4.40 -8.74 5.01
C GLU A 28 -3.75 -9.66 6.04
N ASN A 29 -3.15 -10.77 5.60
CA ASN A 29 -2.47 -11.70 6.48
C ASN A 29 -1.00 -11.34 6.72
N LEU A 30 -0.51 -10.27 6.09
CA LEU A 30 0.89 -9.85 6.22
C LEU A 30 0.99 -8.65 7.16
N GLU A 31 2.01 -8.67 8.00
CA GLU A 31 2.27 -7.58 8.94
C GLU A 31 3.20 -6.51 8.35
N ASP A 32 4.09 -6.90 7.45
CA ASP A 32 5.09 -6.02 6.86
C ASP A 32 4.70 -5.56 5.46
N PHE A 33 5.34 -4.49 5.00
CA PHE A 33 5.21 -4.07 3.60
C PHE A 33 5.78 -5.12 2.67
N ILE A 34 5.14 -5.30 1.53
CA ILE A 34 5.54 -6.29 0.52
C ILE A 34 5.47 -5.67 -0.87
N SER A 35 6.41 -6.02 -1.74
CA SER A 35 6.38 -5.63 -3.14
C SER A 35 5.30 -6.43 -3.89
N ALA A 36 4.85 -5.91 -5.03
CA ALA A 36 3.91 -6.62 -5.88
C ALA A 36 4.48 -7.95 -6.38
N GLN A 37 5.77 -7.99 -6.69
CA GLN A 37 6.45 -9.21 -7.13
C GLN A 37 6.41 -10.29 -6.04
N ASP A 38 6.76 -9.93 -4.83
CA ASP A 38 6.79 -10.87 -3.71
C ASP A 38 5.38 -11.32 -3.33
N LEU A 39 4.41 -10.43 -3.39
CA LEU A 39 3.01 -10.78 -3.17
C LEU A 39 2.51 -11.75 -4.24
N HIS A 40 2.83 -11.50 -5.49
CA HIS A 40 2.49 -12.39 -6.60
C HIS A 40 3.09 -13.78 -6.40
N ALA A 41 4.37 -13.86 -6.02
CA ALA A 41 5.04 -15.13 -5.74
C ALA A 41 4.37 -15.89 -4.58
N LEU A 42 3.98 -15.17 -3.54
CA LEU A 42 3.29 -15.74 -2.39
C LEU A 42 1.92 -16.31 -2.79
N MET A 43 1.15 -15.58 -3.60
CA MET A 43 -0.13 -16.05 -4.11
C MET A 43 0.01 -17.27 -5.00
N ALA A 44 1.02 -17.29 -5.86
CA ALA A 44 1.29 -18.44 -6.74
C ALA A 44 1.58 -19.71 -5.92
N ARG A 45 2.31 -19.60 -4.83
CA ARG A 45 2.57 -20.71 -3.92
C ARG A 45 1.31 -21.22 -3.23
N SER A 46 0.35 -20.34 -3.02
CA SER A 46 -0.93 -20.69 -2.41
C SER A 46 -1.96 -21.20 -3.43
N GLY A 47 -1.59 -21.33 -4.70
CA GLY A 47 -2.46 -21.82 -5.75
C GLY A 47 -3.32 -20.76 -6.41
N GLU A 48 -3.10 -19.50 -6.11
CA GLU A 48 -3.85 -18.41 -6.73
C GLU A 48 -3.30 -18.09 -8.12
N SER A 49 -4.19 -17.96 -9.10
CA SER A 49 -3.81 -17.69 -10.49
C SER A 49 -4.10 -16.23 -10.85
N VAL A 50 -3.21 -15.36 -10.45
CA VAL A 50 -3.27 -13.93 -10.76
C VAL A 50 -1.95 -13.52 -11.40
N SER A 51 -1.99 -12.86 -12.55
CA SER A 51 -0.77 -12.40 -13.21
C SER A 51 -0.11 -11.26 -12.42
N LEU A 52 1.19 -11.07 -12.63
CA LEU A 52 1.93 -9.98 -11.99
C LEU A 52 1.35 -8.61 -12.39
N ALA A 53 1.03 -8.42 -13.67
CA ALA A 53 0.43 -7.18 -14.15
C ALA A 53 -0.92 -6.88 -13.46
N THR A 54 -1.74 -7.90 -13.30
CA THR A 54 -3.03 -7.78 -12.61
C THR A 54 -2.82 -7.48 -11.12
N THR A 55 -1.83 -8.12 -10.49
CA THR A 55 -1.47 -7.84 -9.10
C THR A 55 -1.12 -6.37 -8.90
N TYR A 56 -0.29 -5.80 -9.79
CA TYR A 56 0.05 -4.36 -9.75
C TYR A 56 -1.18 -3.48 -9.85
N ARG A 57 -2.06 -3.76 -10.82
CA ARG A 57 -3.27 -2.96 -11.03
C ARG A 57 -4.21 -3.00 -9.83
N ILE A 58 -4.36 -4.17 -9.23
CA ILE A 58 -5.22 -4.34 -8.06
C ILE A 58 -4.64 -3.59 -6.87
N LEU A 59 -3.33 -3.72 -6.61
CA LEU A 59 -2.66 -3.01 -5.52
C LEU A 59 -2.76 -1.50 -5.68
N GLN A 60 -2.58 -1.01 -6.91
CA GLN A 60 -2.73 0.42 -7.20
C GLN A 60 -4.16 0.89 -6.93
N SER A 61 -5.15 0.12 -7.36
CA SER A 61 -6.56 0.43 -7.10
C SER A 61 -6.88 0.44 -5.61
N LEU A 62 -6.37 -0.55 -4.85
CA LEU A 62 -6.55 -0.61 -3.40
C LEU A 62 -5.90 0.59 -2.71
N SER A 63 -4.74 1.02 -3.19
CA SER A 63 -4.05 2.20 -2.68
C SER A 63 -4.87 3.48 -2.93
N GLU A 64 -5.42 3.63 -4.13
CA GLU A 64 -6.27 4.78 -4.48
C GLU A 64 -7.53 4.85 -3.63
N GLN A 65 -8.06 3.69 -3.23
CA GLN A 65 -9.25 3.60 -2.37
C GLN A 65 -8.93 3.69 -0.89
N GLY A 66 -7.65 3.81 -0.52
CA GLY A 66 -7.24 3.92 0.87
C GLY A 66 -7.28 2.60 1.64
N GLU A 67 -7.38 1.46 0.96
CA GLU A 67 -7.44 0.15 1.61
C GLU A 67 -6.06 -0.43 1.90
N VAL A 68 -5.04 0.01 1.19
CA VAL A 68 -3.64 -0.33 1.47
C VAL A 68 -2.79 0.92 1.46
N ASP A 69 -1.74 0.91 2.26
CA ASP A 69 -0.71 1.94 2.25
C ASP A 69 0.36 1.57 1.24
N VAL A 70 0.91 2.56 0.57
CA VAL A 70 2.02 2.38 -0.35
C VAL A 70 3.18 3.26 0.05
N LEU A 71 4.38 2.67 0.07
CA LEU A 71 5.62 3.40 0.27
C LEU A 71 6.56 3.07 -0.88
N LYS A 72 7.48 3.97 -1.18
CA LYS A 72 8.52 3.71 -2.16
C LYS A 72 9.85 3.51 -1.46
N THR A 73 10.56 2.47 -1.85
CA THR A 73 11.93 2.22 -1.38
C THR A 73 12.89 3.21 -2.05
N GLU A 74 14.14 3.23 -1.61
CA GLU A 74 15.17 4.09 -2.22
C GLU A 74 15.37 3.76 -3.70
N ASP A 75 15.18 2.50 -4.08
CA ASP A 75 15.26 2.04 -5.47
C ASP A 75 14.05 2.45 -6.31
N GLY A 76 13.06 3.10 -5.71
CA GLY A 76 11.84 3.52 -6.39
C GLY A 76 10.78 2.43 -6.50
N GLU A 77 11.00 1.28 -5.87
CA GLU A 77 10.03 0.19 -5.85
C GLU A 77 8.88 0.50 -4.90
N ALA A 78 7.64 0.30 -5.34
CA ALA A 78 6.49 0.46 -4.49
C ALA A 78 6.29 -0.80 -3.63
N ILE A 79 6.06 -0.60 -2.35
CA ILE A 79 5.72 -1.67 -1.41
C ILE A 79 4.40 -1.33 -0.73
N TYR A 80 3.66 -2.35 -0.36
CA TYR A 80 2.26 -2.21 0.06
C TYR A 80 2.02 -2.94 1.38
N ARG A 81 1.13 -2.38 2.18
CA ARG A 81 0.67 -3.01 3.42
C ARG A 81 -0.78 -2.64 3.66
N LYS A 82 -1.55 -3.57 4.24
CA LYS A 82 -2.92 -3.28 4.65
C LYS A 82 -2.96 -2.06 5.56
N CYS A 83 -3.87 -1.13 5.24
CA CYS A 83 -4.13 0.00 6.11
C CYS A 83 -5.01 -0.46 7.27
N SER A 84 -4.44 -0.48 8.48
CA SER A 84 -5.16 -0.95 9.68
C SER A 84 -5.89 0.17 10.41
N VAL A 85 -5.68 1.42 9.97
CA VAL A 85 -6.24 2.61 10.63
C VAL A 85 -6.95 3.46 9.59
N GLU A 86 -8.18 3.88 9.88
CA GLU A 86 -8.95 4.76 9.00
C GLU A 86 -8.43 6.20 8.99
N HIS A 87 -7.49 6.52 9.88
CA HIS A 87 -6.93 7.86 10.02
C HIS A 87 -5.65 8.01 9.21
N HIS A 88 -5.38 9.25 8.82
CA HIS A 88 -4.10 9.60 8.23
C HIS A 88 -2.98 9.27 9.23
N HIS A 89 -2.03 8.47 8.83
CA HIS A 89 -0.92 8.03 9.66
C HIS A 89 0.37 7.98 8.86
N HIS A 90 1.47 7.94 9.58
CA HIS A 90 2.81 7.91 9.00
C HIS A 90 3.51 6.62 9.39
N HIS A 91 4.54 6.27 8.66
CA HIS A 91 5.29 5.03 8.89
C HIS A 91 6.77 5.31 9.04
N LEU A 92 7.41 4.54 9.91
CA LEU A 92 8.85 4.42 9.97
C LEU A 92 9.22 3.08 9.33
N LEU A 93 9.95 3.14 8.22
CA LEU A 93 10.27 1.97 7.40
C LEU A 93 11.74 1.59 7.52
N CYS A 94 12.01 0.30 7.71
CA CYS A 94 13.36 -0.21 7.56
C CYS A 94 13.69 -0.42 6.08
N ARG A 95 14.69 0.29 5.58
CA ARG A 95 15.10 0.18 4.18
C ARG A 95 15.65 -1.18 3.79
N ASN A 96 16.11 -1.94 4.78
CA ASN A 96 16.75 -3.23 4.54
C ASN A 96 15.78 -4.41 4.53
N CYS A 97 14.90 -4.52 5.54
CA CYS A 97 14.01 -5.68 5.67
C CYS A 97 12.54 -5.38 5.40
N GLY A 98 12.15 -4.11 5.25
CA GLY A 98 10.76 -3.74 5.01
C GLY A 98 9.89 -3.67 6.26
N ALA A 99 10.43 -3.94 7.44
CA ALA A 99 9.68 -3.79 8.69
C ALA A 99 9.23 -2.35 8.86
N ALA A 100 8.01 -2.14 9.36
CA ALA A 100 7.44 -0.82 9.47
C ALA A 100 6.69 -0.64 10.78
N GLU A 101 6.81 0.56 11.34
CA GLU A 101 6.06 0.98 12.51
C GLU A 101 5.08 2.07 12.10
N GLU A 102 3.86 2.01 12.61
CA GLU A 102 2.89 3.07 12.41
C GLU A 102 3.15 4.18 13.42
N LEU A 103 3.15 5.41 12.92
CA LEU A 103 3.40 6.59 13.75
C LEU A 103 2.17 7.48 13.75
N GLU A 104 1.72 7.86 14.94
CA GLU A 104 0.73 8.90 15.12
C GLU A 104 1.46 10.15 15.57
N VAL A 105 1.36 11.22 14.79
CA VAL A 105 2.03 12.48 15.10
C VAL A 105 1.00 13.62 15.06
N PRO A 106 0.13 13.71 16.08
CA PRO A 106 -0.94 14.72 16.08
C PRO A 106 -0.45 16.15 15.98
N ASP A 107 0.70 16.45 16.59
CA ASP A 107 1.29 17.80 16.54
C ASP A 107 1.71 18.18 15.12
N LEU A 108 2.18 17.22 14.34
CA LEU A 108 2.56 17.42 12.95
C LEU A 108 1.32 17.69 12.07
N GLU A 109 0.25 16.94 12.29
CA GLU A 109 -1.02 17.14 11.61
C GLU A 109 -1.55 18.55 11.86
N SER A 110 -1.56 18.95 13.12
CA SER A 110 -2.00 20.28 13.55
C SER A 110 -1.13 21.38 12.96
N TRP A 111 0.18 21.18 12.96
CA TRP A 111 1.13 22.14 12.39
C TRP A 111 0.92 22.34 10.89
N ALA A 112 0.74 21.26 10.14
CA ALA A 112 0.50 21.33 8.70
C ALA A 112 -0.80 22.08 8.39
N GLN A 113 -1.85 21.82 9.16
CA GLN A 113 -3.14 22.49 9.01
C GLN A 113 -3.03 23.99 9.30
N GLN A 114 -2.31 24.35 10.38
CA GLN A 114 -2.09 25.75 10.76
C GLN A 114 -1.30 26.52 9.70
N ILE A 115 -0.30 25.89 9.09
CA ILE A 115 0.46 26.51 8.01
C ILE A 115 -0.45 26.82 6.82
N GLY A 116 -1.28 25.87 6.44
CA GLY A 116 -2.23 26.08 5.36
C GLY A 116 -3.17 27.24 5.64
N GLU A 117 -3.76 27.27 6.81
CA GLU A 117 -4.66 28.34 7.25
C GLU A 117 -3.96 29.70 7.27
N LYS A 118 -2.74 29.75 7.78
CA LYS A 118 -1.96 30.97 7.87
C LYS A 118 -1.74 31.62 6.50
N PHE A 119 -1.52 30.81 5.48
CA PHE A 119 -1.28 31.28 4.11
C PHE A 119 -2.53 31.27 3.22
N GLY A 120 -3.69 30.93 3.78
CA GLY A 120 -4.96 30.96 3.05
C GLY A 120 -5.18 29.78 2.10
N TYR A 121 -4.50 28.65 2.33
CA TYR A 121 -4.69 27.44 1.52
C TYR A 121 -5.80 26.57 2.10
N ALA A 122 -6.56 25.95 1.22
CA ALA A 122 -7.57 24.94 1.57
C ALA A 122 -7.11 23.57 1.13
N GLU A 123 -7.79 22.53 1.61
CA GLU A 123 -7.51 21.13 1.26
C GLU A 123 -6.06 20.75 1.50
N ILE A 124 -5.57 21.03 2.70
CA ILE A 124 -4.19 20.81 3.10
C ILE A 124 -3.90 19.32 3.17
N ASN A 125 -2.84 18.91 2.48
CA ASN A 125 -2.36 17.55 2.50
C ASN A 125 -0.84 17.56 2.71
N HIS A 126 -0.33 16.50 3.32
CA HIS A 126 1.12 16.35 3.51
C HIS A 126 1.50 14.89 3.38
N VAL A 127 2.73 14.66 2.93
CA VAL A 127 3.31 13.33 2.82
C VAL A 127 4.63 13.33 3.57
N ILE A 128 4.75 12.44 4.54
CA ILE A 128 5.98 12.30 5.33
C ILE A 128 6.36 10.82 5.34
N GLU A 129 7.55 10.53 4.87
CA GLU A 129 8.13 9.20 4.91
C GLU A 129 9.39 9.25 5.74
N VAL A 130 9.45 8.42 6.78
CA VAL A 130 10.61 8.30 7.64
C VAL A 130 11.18 6.91 7.45
N SER A 131 12.46 6.81 7.14
CA SER A 131 13.10 5.52 6.91
C SER A 131 14.45 5.45 7.61
N GLY A 132 14.86 4.23 7.92
CA GLY A 132 16.13 3.98 8.58
C GLY A 132 16.48 2.51 8.50
N ILE A 133 17.37 2.07 9.37
CA ILE A 133 17.77 0.67 9.50
C ILE A 133 17.31 0.20 10.88
N CYS A 134 16.46 -0.81 10.94
CA CYS A 134 15.95 -1.32 12.22
C CYS A 134 17.07 -1.96 13.05
N ALA A 135 16.82 -2.11 14.35
CA ALA A 135 17.82 -2.62 15.28
C ALA A 135 18.34 -4.02 14.89
N ALA A 136 17.45 -4.89 14.44
CA ALA A 136 17.83 -6.24 14.00
C ALA A 136 18.77 -6.20 12.78
N CYS A 137 18.48 -5.33 11.82
CA CYS A 137 19.31 -5.18 10.61
C CYS A 137 20.64 -4.52 10.93
N GLN A 138 20.67 -3.57 11.86
CA GLN A 138 21.93 -2.97 12.30
C GLN A 138 22.88 -4.02 12.85
N LYS A 139 22.38 -4.97 13.64
CA LYS A 139 23.18 -6.08 14.17
C LYS A 139 23.70 -6.97 13.06
N LYS A 140 22.88 -7.30 12.07
CA LYS A 140 23.30 -8.13 10.93
C LYS A 140 24.35 -7.43 10.07
N LEU A 141 24.21 -6.12 9.86
CA LEU A 141 25.15 -5.36 9.03
C LEU A 141 26.47 -5.06 9.75
N ALA A 142 26.46 -5.08 11.08
CA ALA A 142 27.66 -4.82 11.90
C ALA A 142 28.56 -6.06 12.08
N SER A 143 28.04 -7.25 11.76
CA SER A 143 28.79 -8.51 11.95
C SER A 143 29.52 -9.00 10.69
#